data_842206c62dc40ad0b9a52c6dff66974b
#
_entry.id   842206c62dc40ad0b9a52c6dff66974b
#
_cell.length_a   1.000
_cell.length_b   1.000
_cell.length_c   1.000
_cell.angle_alpha   90.00
_cell.angle_beta   90.00
_cell.angle_gamma   90.00
#
_symmetry.space_group_name_H-M   'P 1'
#
loop_
_entity.id
_entity.type
_entity.pdbx_description
1 polymer ?
#
loop_
_entity_poly.entity_id
_entity_poly.type
_entity_poly.pdbx_seq_one_letter_code
_entity_poly.pdbx_strand_id
1 'polypeptide(L)'
;MGTILSWPRHVKDYGGHNTIMDNMMNLELLFWAADNGGNSHLRDIAIKHAETTMKHHFREDGGCYHVAVYDTLDGHFIKGMTHQGYADSSLWARGQSWAIYGYAMVYRYTKEQRFLNFAQKVTDLYLKRLQETSDDWVPIWDMDDPRGKDAPKDASAACVVASALLELQQYADGEKGKIYQKAAEQMLRDLSSDRYQSRDKNVAFLLHSTGHHPAGSEIDASIIYADYYYIEALLRRRSMTP
;
A
#
# COMPACT_ATOMS: atom_id res chain seq x y z
N MET A 1 -15.22 -13.86 -10.86
CA MET A 1 -14.25 -12.97 -10.19
C MET A 1 -14.94 -12.27 -9.01
N GLY A 2 -14.48 -11.31 -8.40
CA GLY A 2 -15.11 -10.60 -7.26
C GLY A 2 -14.34 -9.33 -6.99
N THR A 3 -13.79 -8.73 -8.06
CA THR A 3 -12.96 -7.56 -7.99
C THR A 3 -13.44 -6.47 -8.94
N ILE A 4 -13.07 -5.24 -8.64
CA ILE A 4 -13.30 -4.06 -9.47
C ILE A 4 -12.24 -4.05 -10.57
N LEU A 5 -12.64 -3.84 -11.81
CA LEU A 5 -11.73 -3.69 -12.94
C LEU A 5 -10.92 -2.41 -12.80
N SER A 6 -9.59 -2.53 -12.83
CA SER A 6 -8.70 -1.36 -12.69
C SER A 6 -8.45 -0.66 -14.01
N TRP A 7 -8.03 -1.40 -15.01
CA TRP A 7 -7.58 -0.83 -16.29
C TRP A 7 -8.31 -1.46 -17.48
N PRO A 8 -9.46 -0.92 -17.90
CA PRO A 8 -10.18 -1.41 -19.08
C PRO A 8 -9.32 -1.46 -20.34
N ARG A 9 -8.39 -0.50 -20.50
CA ARG A 9 -7.48 -0.41 -21.63
C ARG A 9 -6.49 -1.60 -21.73
N HIS A 10 -6.16 -2.23 -20.59
CA HIS A 10 -5.21 -3.35 -20.54
C HIS A 10 -5.85 -4.74 -20.51
N VAL A 11 -7.17 -4.85 -20.69
CA VAL A 11 -7.86 -6.16 -20.71
C VAL A 11 -7.30 -7.06 -21.80
N LYS A 12 -7.03 -6.52 -22.99
CA LYS A 12 -6.43 -7.29 -24.09
C LYS A 12 -4.95 -7.61 -23.84
N ASP A 13 -4.19 -6.64 -23.36
CA ASP A 13 -2.74 -6.77 -23.16
C ASP A 13 -2.41 -7.80 -22.08
N TYR A 14 -3.18 -7.83 -21.00
CA TYR A 14 -2.99 -8.76 -19.88
C TYR A 14 -3.70 -10.10 -20.08
N GLY A 15 -4.64 -10.16 -21.03
CA GLY A 15 -5.39 -11.35 -21.35
C GLY A 15 -6.59 -11.62 -20.44
N GLY A 16 -7.16 -10.59 -19.81
CA GLY A 16 -8.32 -10.75 -18.94
C GLY A 16 -8.69 -9.53 -18.10
N HIS A 17 -9.71 -9.70 -17.27
CA HIS A 17 -10.09 -8.72 -16.25
C HIS A 17 -8.92 -8.53 -15.29
N ASN A 18 -8.46 -7.31 -15.12
CA ASN A 18 -7.33 -6.99 -14.27
C ASN A 18 -7.76 -6.14 -13.07
N THR A 19 -7.16 -6.40 -11.94
CA THR A 19 -7.27 -5.56 -10.75
C THR A 19 -5.89 -5.36 -10.14
N ILE A 20 -5.65 -4.18 -9.56
CA ILE A 20 -4.37 -3.81 -8.96
C ILE A 20 -4.50 -3.68 -7.46
N MET A 21 -3.37 -3.82 -6.77
CA MET A 21 -3.33 -3.71 -5.30
C MET A 21 -3.79 -2.34 -4.81
N ASP A 22 -3.56 -1.29 -5.59
CA ASP A 22 -3.98 0.09 -5.31
C ASP A 22 -5.50 0.22 -5.10
N ASN A 23 -6.30 -0.64 -5.72
CA ASN A 23 -7.75 -0.63 -5.51
C ASN A 23 -8.14 -0.81 -4.03
N MET A 24 -7.28 -1.42 -3.22
CA MET A 24 -7.57 -1.62 -1.81
C MET A 24 -7.79 -0.30 -1.06
N MET A 25 -7.02 0.75 -1.37
CA MET A 25 -7.23 2.06 -0.73
C MET A 25 -8.55 2.71 -1.18
N ASN A 26 -8.98 2.45 -2.42
CA ASN A 26 -10.20 3.05 -2.98
C ASN A 26 -11.49 2.46 -2.40
N LEU A 27 -11.42 1.29 -1.73
CA LEU A 27 -12.59 0.66 -1.10
C LEU A 27 -13.19 1.52 0.02
N GLU A 28 -12.40 2.42 0.60
CA GLU A 28 -12.89 3.34 1.64
C GLU A 28 -14.07 4.17 1.17
N LEU A 29 -14.03 4.66 -0.08
CA LEU A 29 -15.13 5.42 -0.64
C LEU A 29 -16.42 4.59 -0.72
N LEU A 30 -16.33 3.30 -1.01
CA LEU A 30 -17.49 2.41 -1.07
C LEU A 30 -18.08 2.16 0.31
N PHE A 31 -17.24 1.92 1.32
CA PHE A 31 -17.68 1.79 2.72
C PHE A 31 -18.34 3.08 3.20
N TRP A 32 -17.66 4.21 3.00
CA TRP A 32 -18.18 5.53 3.39
C TRP A 32 -19.52 5.81 2.72
N ALA A 33 -19.66 5.58 1.42
CA ALA A 33 -20.91 5.81 0.70
C ALA A 33 -22.05 4.93 1.24
N ALA A 34 -21.78 3.65 1.51
CA ALA A 34 -22.78 2.74 2.09
C ALA A 34 -23.26 3.22 3.47
N ASP A 35 -22.36 3.77 4.29
CA ASP A 35 -22.67 4.24 5.64
C ASP A 35 -23.32 5.65 5.66
N ASN A 36 -23.23 6.41 4.55
CA ASN A 36 -23.74 7.77 4.44
C ASN A 36 -24.91 7.91 3.45
N GLY A 37 -25.79 6.93 3.39
CA GLY A 37 -27.05 6.97 2.63
C GLY A 37 -26.95 6.49 1.18
N GLY A 38 -25.79 5.94 0.77
CA GLY A 38 -25.63 5.25 -0.51
C GLY A 38 -26.21 3.83 -0.49
N ASN A 39 -26.07 3.13 -1.61
CA ASN A 39 -26.53 1.76 -1.72
C ASN A 39 -25.70 0.83 -0.84
N SER A 40 -26.34 0.03 0.04
CA SER A 40 -25.69 -0.91 0.95
C SER A 40 -24.85 -1.98 0.22
N HIS A 41 -25.19 -2.33 -1.03
CA HIS A 41 -24.39 -3.24 -1.85
C HIS A 41 -22.95 -2.74 -2.10
N LEU A 42 -22.66 -1.46 -1.95
CA LEU A 42 -21.29 -0.95 -2.05
C LEU A 42 -20.38 -1.57 -0.99
N ARG A 43 -20.90 -1.81 0.22
CA ARG A 43 -20.18 -2.51 1.28
C ARG A 43 -19.86 -3.96 0.88
N ASP A 44 -20.83 -4.67 0.32
CA ASP A 44 -20.64 -6.06 -0.13
C ASP A 44 -19.60 -6.15 -1.24
N ILE A 45 -19.62 -5.21 -2.19
CA ILE A 45 -18.62 -5.10 -3.24
C ILE A 45 -17.23 -4.90 -2.66
N ALA A 46 -17.08 -3.98 -1.69
CA ALA A 46 -15.79 -3.70 -1.06
C ALA A 46 -15.24 -4.93 -0.30
N ILE A 47 -16.09 -5.60 0.50
CA ILE A 47 -15.70 -6.82 1.22
C ILE A 47 -15.30 -7.92 0.24
N LYS A 48 -16.10 -8.14 -0.81
CA LYS A 48 -15.81 -9.18 -1.81
C LYS A 48 -14.52 -8.92 -2.56
N HIS A 49 -14.25 -7.65 -2.89
CA HIS A 49 -12.98 -7.25 -3.49
C HIS A 49 -11.81 -7.58 -2.56
N ALA A 50 -11.88 -7.18 -1.29
CA ALA A 50 -10.84 -7.44 -0.30
C ALA A 50 -10.58 -8.94 -0.10
N GLU A 51 -11.64 -9.77 -0.03
CA GLU A 51 -11.53 -11.23 0.06
C GLU A 51 -10.81 -11.84 -1.14
N THR A 52 -11.20 -11.42 -2.34
CA THR A 52 -10.63 -11.94 -3.59
C THR A 52 -9.17 -11.51 -3.74
N THR A 53 -8.85 -10.27 -3.37
CA THR A 53 -7.47 -9.75 -3.32
C THR A 53 -6.62 -10.53 -2.32
N MET A 54 -7.13 -10.79 -1.11
CA MET A 54 -6.44 -11.61 -0.10
C MET A 54 -6.07 -13.00 -0.64
N LYS A 55 -6.95 -13.59 -1.44
CA LYS A 55 -6.77 -14.95 -1.97
C LYS A 55 -5.77 -15.02 -3.13
N HIS A 56 -5.71 -14.00 -3.99
CA HIS A 56 -5.04 -14.15 -5.28
C HIS A 56 -3.87 -13.16 -5.52
N HIS A 57 -3.81 -12.05 -4.79
CA HIS A 57 -2.72 -11.09 -4.96
C HIS A 57 -1.46 -11.43 -4.16
N PHE A 58 -1.52 -12.40 -3.26
CA PHE A 58 -0.39 -12.68 -2.38
C PHE A 58 0.25 -14.02 -2.71
N ARG A 59 1.57 -14.00 -2.74
CA ARG A 59 2.42 -15.18 -2.84
C ARG A 59 2.52 -15.90 -1.48
N GLU A 60 3.06 -17.11 -1.47
CA GLU A 60 3.27 -17.89 -0.24
C GLU A 60 4.21 -17.17 0.75
N ASP A 61 5.18 -16.40 0.23
CA ASP A 61 6.11 -15.59 1.05
C ASP A 61 5.44 -14.37 1.70
N GLY A 62 4.20 -14.06 1.34
CA GLY A 62 3.43 -12.91 1.81
C GLY A 62 3.63 -11.62 1.04
N GLY A 63 4.51 -11.61 0.03
CA GLY A 63 4.65 -10.49 -0.90
C GLY A 63 3.48 -10.42 -1.87
N CYS A 64 3.07 -9.22 -2.27
CA CYS A 64 1.95 -9.07 -3.18
C CYS A 64 2.39 -8.90 -4.63
N TYR A 65 1.59 -9.45 -5.55
CA TYR A 65 1.57 -9.02 -6.95
C TYR A 65 0.97 -7.62 -7.06
N HIS A 66 1.48 -6.82 -7.98
CA HIS A 66 0.82 -5.55 -8.31
C HIS A 66 -0.54 -5.79 -8.98
N VAL A 67 -0.60 -6.71 -9.95
CA VAL A 67 -1.77 -7.00 -10.79
C VAL A 67 -2.17 -8.46 -10.64
N ALA A 68 -3.46 -8.70 -10.43
CA ALA A 68 -4.08 -10.01 -10.60
C ALA A 68 -4.98 -10.01 -11.84
N VAL A 69 -4.88 -11.07 -12.65
CA VAL A 69 -5.63 -11.22 -13.89
C VAL A 69 -6.59 -12.40 -13.79
N TYR A 70 -7.82 -12.19 -14.22
CA TYR A 70 -8.90 -13.18 -14.16
C TYR A 70 -9.53 -13.38 -15.54
N ASP A 71 -10.00 -14.58 -15.82
CA ASP A 71 -10.77 -14.88 -17.01
C ASP A 71 -12.06 -14.05 -17.05
N THR A 72 -12.39 -13.52 -18.22
CA THR A 72 -13.57 -12.66 -18.40
C THR A 72 -14.88 -13.44 -18.52
N LEU A 73 -14.83 -14.76 -18.79
CA LEU A 73 -16.01 -15.59 -18.97
C LEU A 73 -16.49 -16.20 -17.64
N ASP A 74 -15.58 -16.87 -16.92
CA ASP A 74 -15.93 -17.58 -15.69
C ASP A 74 -15.33 -16.96 -14.41
N GLY A 75 -14.38 -16.02 -14.56
CA GLY A 75 -13.77 -15.29 -13.45
C GLY A 75 -12.71 -16.05 -12.67
N HIS A 76 -12.18 -17.17 -13.18
CA HIS A 76 -11.07 -17.84 -12.51
C HIS A 76 -9.79 -17.00 -12.57
N PHE A 77 -8.91 -17.20 -11.57
CA PHE A 77 -7.61 -16.52 -11.51
C PHE A 77 -6.66 -17.12 -12.55
N ILE A 78 -6.10 -16.28 -13.41
CA ILE A 78 -5.15 -16.68 -14.46
C ILE A 78 -3.72 -16.54 -13.96
N LYS A 79 -3.34 -15.33 -13.49
CA LYS A 79 -1.97 -15.03 -13.07
C LYS A 79 -1.88 -13.81 -12.17
N GLY A 80 -0.80 -13.77 -11.37
CA GLY A 80 -0.31 -12.55 -10.76
C GLY A 80 0.89 -12.01 -11.53
N MET A 81 1.04 -10.70 -11.61
CA MET A 81 2.16 -10.06 -12.29
C MET A 81 2.46 -8.68 -11.71
N THR A 82 3.57 -8.10 -12.07
CA THR A 82 3.86 -6.69 -11.81
C THR A 82 3.58 -5.82 -13.03
N HIS A 83 3.42 -4.51 -12.78
CA HIS A 83 3.41 -3.46 -13.79
C HIS A 83 4.40 -2.36 -13.43
N GLN A 84 4.51 -2.04 -12.14
CA GLN A 84 5.39 -0.98 -11.63
C GLN A 84 6.54 -1.51 -10.78
N GLY A 85 6.55 -2.79 -10.37
CA GLY A 85 7.64 -3.42 -9.64
C GLY A 85 8.77 -3.92 -10.54
N TYR A 86 9.83 -4.39 -9.94
CA TYR A 86 11.04 -4.88 -10.61
C TYR A 86 10.78 -6.20 -11.36
N ALA A 87 10.07 -7.12 -10.75
CA ALA A 87 9.71 -8.44 -11.32
C ALA A 87 8.39 -8.94 -10.73
N ASP A 88 7.75 -9.94 -11.38
CA ASP A 88 6.50 -10.52 -10.87
C ASP A 88 6.66 -11.13 -9.47
N SER A 89 7.84 -11.63 -9.14
CA SER A 89 8.17 -12.19 -7.83
C SER A 89 8.76 -11.19 -6.85
N SER A 90 9.00 -9.93 -7.24
CA SER A 90 9.61 -8.93 -6.37
C SER A 90 8.63 -8.32 -5.37
N LEU A 91 9.15 -7.62 -4.38
CA LEU A 91 8.39 -6.89 -3.39
C LEU A 91 8.42 -5.39 -3.71
N TRP A 92 7.54 -4.97 -4.63
CA TRP A 92 7.33 -3.57 -4.93
C TRP A 92 6.80 -2.82 -3.68
N ALA A 93 7.60 -1.88 -3.16
CA ALA A 93 7.35 -1.28 -1.85
C ALA A 93 5.97 -0.62 -1.74
N ARG A 94 5.55 0.16 -2.74
CA ARG A 94 4.27 0.85 -2.72
C ARG A 94 3.08 -0.12 -2.86
N GLY A 95 3.21 -1.19 -3.65
CA GLY A 95 2.17 -2.22 -3.73
C GLY A 95 1.89 -2.87 -2.38
N GLN A 96 2.94 -3.26 -1.67
CA GLN A 96 2.80 -3.80 -0.32
C GLN A 96 2.23 -2.76 0.67
N SER A 97 2.57 -1.48 0.49
CA SER A 97 2.04 -0.37 1.29
C SER A 97 0.52 -0.21 1.11
N TRP A 98 0.02 -0.32 -0.12
CA TRP A 98 -1.42 -0.30 -0.40
C TRP A 98 -2.15 -1.46 0.26
N ALA A 99 -1.52 -2.64 0.31
CA ALA A 99 -2.08 -3.79 1.02
C ALA A 99 -2.21 -3.50 2.53
N ILE A 100 -1.16 -2.99 3.16
CA ILE A 100 -1.18 -2.66 4.61
C ILE A 100 -2.28 -1.66 4.91
N TYR A 101 -2.31 -0.54 4.17
CA TYR A 101 -3.30 0.52 4.35
C TYR A 101 -4.72 -0.01 4.10
N GLY A 102 -4.91 -0.70 2.98
CA GLY A 102 -6.22 -1.19 2.58
C GLY A 102 -6.81 -2.20 3.57
N TYR A 103 -6.03 -3.17 4.04
CA TYR A 103 -6.54 -4.15 5.02
C TYR A 103 -6.75 -3.57 6.41
N ALA A 104 -5.95 -2.61 6.86
CA ALA A 104 -6.22 -1.86 8.09
C ALA A 104 -7.55 -1.09 7.98
N MET A 105 -7.77 -0.42 6.86
CA MET A 105 -9.01 0.29 6.56
C MET A 105 -10.22 -0.66 6.46
N VAL A 106 -10.10 -1.79 5.76
CA VAL A 106 -11.21 -2.78 5.67
C VAL A 106 -11.56 -3.31 7.05
N TYR A 107 -10.57 -3.60 7.91
CA TYR A 107 -10.84 -3.95 9.30
C TYR A 107 -11.57 -2.83 10.06
N ARG A 108 -11.19 -1.58 9.89
CA ARG A 108 -11.88 -0.44 10.52
C ARG A 108 -13.38 -0.45 10.26
N TYR A 109 -13.78 -0.73 9.02
CA TYR A 109 -15.19 -0.76 8.61
C TYR A 109 -15.92 -2.06 8.93
N THR A 110 -15.25 -3.21 8.87
CA THR A 110 -15.91 -4.53 9.01
C THR A 110 -15.80 -5.11 10.41
N LYS A 111 -14.74 -4.78 11.16
CA LYS A 111 -14.34 -5.41 12.43
C LYS A 111 -14.12 -6.94 12.32
N GLU A 112 -13.93 -7.45 11.12
CA GLU A 112 -13.67 -8.87 10.90
C GLU A 112 -12.21 -9.22 11.17
N GLN A 113 -11.95 -10.05 12.17
CA GLN A 113 -10.62 -10.41 12.67
C GLN A 113 -9.67 -10.92 11.58
N ARG A 114 -10.20 -11.58 10.54
CA ARG A 114 -9.40 -12.09 9.41
C ARG A 114 -8.65 -10.96 8.67
N PHE A 115 -9.26 -9.79 8.51
CA PHE A 115 -8.63 -8.64 7.85
C PHE A 115 -7.55 -8.01 8.73
N LEU A 116 -7.78 -7.94 10.05
CA LEU A 116 -6.75 -7.48 10.99
C LEU A 116 -5.54 -8.42 11.00
N ASN A 117 -5.77 -9.72 11.12
CA ASN A 117 -4.70 -10.71 11.11
C ASN A 117 -3.88 -10.63 9.82
N PHE A 118 -4.56 -10.40 8.70
CA PHE A 118 -3.92 -10.27 7.40
C PHE A 118 -3.13 -8.96 7.28
N ALA A 119 -3.70 -7.82 7.70
CA ALA A 119 -3.00 -6.55 7.76
C ALA A 119 -1.70 -6.66 8.58
N GLN A 120 -1.76 -7.31 9.75
CA GLN A 120 -0.58 -7.56 10.58
C GLN A 120 0.46 -8.43 9.88
N LYS A 121 0.05 -9.51 9.22
CA LYS A 121 0.95 -10.42 8.49
C LYS A 121 1.73 -9.68 7.40
N VAL A 122 1.05 -8.90 6.56
CA VAL A 122 1.70 -8.16 5.47
C VAL A 122 2.55 -7.00 5.98
N THR A 123 2.18 -6.42 7.12
CA THR A 123 2.96 -5.40 7.83
C THR A 123 4.27 -5.97 8.37
N ASP A 124 4.21 -7.11 9.06
CA ASP A 124 5.40 -7.75 9.66
C ASP A 124 6.44 -8.09 8.58
N LEU A 125 6.00 -8.59 7.42
CA LEU A 125 6.87 -8.81 6.27
C LEU A 125 7.50 -7.50 5.77
N TYR A 126 6.70 -6.45 5.58
CA TYR A 126 7.19 -5.17 5.09
C TYR A 126 8.25 -4.58 6.00
N LEU A 127 8.00 -4.54 7.32
CA LEU A 127 8.94 -3.98 8.30
C LEU A 127 10.24 -4.77 8.35
N LYS A 128 10.17 -6.10 8.28
CA LYS A 128 11.36 -6.96 8.18
C LYS A 128 12.18 -6.61 6.93
N ARG A 129 11.54 -6.60 5.76
CA ARG A 129 12.21 -6.34 4.48
C ARG A 129 12.78 -4.92 4.41
N LEU A 130 12.06 -3.93 4.94
CA LEU A 130 12.57 -2.56 5.04
C LEU A 130 13.90 -2.49 5.80
N GLN A 131 13.99 -3.17 6.95
CA GLN A 131 15.22 -3.21 7.74
C GLN A 131 16.38 -3.92 7.05
N GLU A 132 16.09 -4.89 6.20
CA GLU A 132 17.08 -5.64 5.43
C GLU A 132 17.62 -4.85 4.23
N THR A 133 16.78 -4.01 3.61
CA THR A 133 17.05 -3.42 2.28
C THR A 133 17.27 -1.91 2.28
N SER A 134 16.97 -1.21 3.37
CA SER A 134 17.08 0.24 3.44
C SER A 134 18.07 0.71 4.51
N ASP A 135 18.64 1.90 4.33
CA ASP A 135 19.55 2.57 5.27
C ASP A 135 18.82 3.47 6.28
N ASP A 136 17.55 3.72 6.03
CA ASP A 136 16.63 4.48 6.87
C ASP A 136 15.21 3.87 6.83
N TRP A 137 14.22 4.53 7.39
CA TRP A 137 12.83 4.05 7.43
C TRP A 137 12.00 4.43 6.19
N VAL A 138 12.67 4.82 5.12
CA VAL A 138 12.06 5.01 3.79
C VAL A 138 12.53 3.90 2.87
N PRO A 139 11.65 3.10 2.28
CA PRO A 139 12.04 1.97 1.45
C PRO A 139 12.69 2.43 0.15
N ILE A 140 13.48 1.56 -0.46
CA ILE A 140 13.76 1.61 -1.89
C ILE A 140 12.47 1.25 -2.66
N TRP A 141 12.36 1.68 -3.90
CA TRP A 141 11.13 1.54 -4.71
C TRP A 141 10.65 0.09 -4.86
N ASP A 142 11.57 -0.85 -4.93
CA ASP A 142 11.32 -2.30 -4.91
C ASP A 142 12.39 -2.96 -4.04
N MET A 143 11.97 -3.73 -3.04
CA MET A 143 12.85 -4.30 -2.03
C MET A 143 13.71 -5.48 -2.56
N ASP A 144 13.51 -5.86 -3.82
CA ASP A 144 14.30 -6.86 -4.54
C ASP A 144 15.11 -6.23 -5.69
N ASP A 145 15.22 -4.90 -5.75
CA ASP A 145 16.09 -4.23 -6.72
C ASP A 145 17.55 -4.65 -6.44
N PRO A 146 18.27 -5.20 -7.44
CA PRO A 146 19.62 -5.73 -7.25
C PRO A 146 20.66 -4.66 -6.85
N ARG A 147 20.35 -3.38 -7.01
CA ARG A 147 21.18 -2.27 -6.53
C ARG A 147 21.15 -2.11 -5.00
N GLY A 148 20.21 -2.78 -4.32
CA GLY A 148 20.04 -2.67 -2.88
C GLY A 148 19.87 -1.23 -2.43
N LYS A 149 20.64 -0.79 -1.44
CA LYS A 149 20.54 0.56 -0.86
C LYS A 149 20.80 1.71 -1.83
N ASP A 150 21.43 1.44 -2.97
CA ASP A 150 21.70 2.42 -4.02
C ASP A 150 20.52 2.58 -5.01
N ALA A 151 19.46 1.78 -4.86
CA ALA A 151 18.23 1.94 -5.63
C ALA A 151 17.47 3.21 -5.21
N PRO A 152 16.69 3.83 -6.12
CA PRO A 152 15.86 4.98 -5.80
C PRO A 152 14.92 4.69 -4.62
N LYS A 153 14.73 5.68 -3.76
CA LYS A 153 13.77 5.62 -2.65
C LYS A 153 12.33 5.79 -3.16
N ASP A 154 11.38 5.33 -2.35
CA ASP A 154 9.98 5.66 -2.53
C ASP A 154 9.38 6.23 -1.23
N ALA A 155 9.51 7.54 -1.05
CA ALA A 155 8.96 8.27 0.09
C ALA A 155 7.44 8.09 0.18
N SER A 156 6.74 7.93 -0.97
CA SER A 156 5.29 7.72 -0.98
C SER A 156 4.89 6.42 -0.28
N ALA A 157 5.67 5.34 -0.47
CA ALA A 157 5.42 4.08 0.20
C ALA A 157 5.58 4.20 1.73
N ALA A 158 6.61 4.93 2.19
CA ALA A 158 6.79 5.20 3.62
C ALA A 158 5.63 6.00 4.22
N CYS A 159 5.11 7.01 3.49
CA CYS A 159 3.98 7.82 3.94
C CYS A 159 2.71 6.98 4.12
N VAL A 160 2.40 6.14 3.15
CA VAL A 160 1.24 5.22 3.19
C VAL A 160 1.36 4.28 4.38
N VAL A 161 2.53 3.67 4.57
CA VAL A 161 2.75 2.73 5.69
C VAL A 161 2.72 3.45 7.03
N ALA A 162 3.35 4.61 7.16
CA ALA A 162 3.29 5.40 8.40
C ALA A 162 1.85 5.72 8.81
N SER A 163 1.03 6.16 7.85
CA SER A 163 -0.39 6.42 8.09
C SER A 163 -1.15 5.15 8.49
N ALA A 164 -0.93 4.04 7.79
CA ALA A 164 -1.55 2.75 8.10
C ALA A 164 -1.15 2.22 9.49
N LEU A 165 0.12 2.32 9.85
CA LEU A 165 0.62 1.85 11.14
C LEU A 165 0.07 2.63 12.33
N LEU A 166 -0.11 3.96 12.18
CA LEU A 166 -0.75 4.80 13.21
C LEU A 166 -2.22 4.43 13.44
N GLU A 167 -2.88 3.86 12.45
CA GLU A 167 -4.20 3.27 12.64
C GLU A 167 -4.10 1.85 13.22
N LEU A 168 -3.31 0.99 12.59
CA LEU A 168 -3.21 -0.44 12.90
C LEU A 168 -2.73 -0.71 14.33
N GLN A 169 -1.84 0.15 14.87
CA GLN A 169 -1.34 0.01 16.24
C GLN A 169 -2.46 0.09 17.29
N GLN A 170 -3.59 0.75 16.98
CA GLN A 170 -4.73 0.83 17.89
C GLN A 170 -5.51 -0.50 18.00
N TYR A 171 -5.33 -1.37 17.04
CA TYR A 171 -5.99 -2.67 16.94
C TYR A 171 -5.07 -3.85 17.28
N ALA A 172 -3.78 -3.61 17.35
CA ALA A 172 -2.79 -4.64 17.67
C ALA A 172 -2.57 -4.74 19.18
N ASP A 173 -2.37 -5.96 19.67
CA ASP A 173 -2.18 -6.21 21.09
C ASP A 173 -0.77 -5.79 21.58
N GLY A 174 -0.73 -5.21 22.78
CA GLY A 174 0.45 -5.04 23.62
C GLY A 174 1.72 -4.56 22.89
N GLU A 175 2.73 -5.42 22.86
CA GLU A 175 4.02 -5.08 22.25
C GLU A 175 3.96 -4.88 20.73
N LYS A 176 3.08 -5.58 20.03
CA LYS A 176 2.93 -5.42 18.57
C LYS A 176 2.45 -4.01 18.22
N GLY A 177 1.48 -3.47 18.95
CA GLY A 177 1.02 -2.09 18.77
C GLY A 177 2.16 -1.08 18.97
N LYS A 178 2.99 -1.27 20.00
CA LYS A 178 4.15 -0.40 20.25
C LYS A 178 5.20 -0.48 19.13
N ILE A 179 5.44 -1.66 18.56
CA ILE A 179 6.35 -1.85 17.41
C ILE A 179 5.83 -1.04 16.22
N TYR A 180 4.54 -1.14 15.89
CA TYR A 180 3.93 -0.41 14.80
C TYR A 180 3.97 1.11 15.01
N GLN A 181 3.64 1.56 16.22
CA GLN A 181 3.75 2.98 16.57
C GLN A 181 5.18 3.50 16.40
N LYS A 182 6.17 2.78 16.95
CA LYS A 182 7.59 3.16 16.85
C LYS A 182 8.06 3.21 15.40
N ALA A 183 7.67 2.24 14.58
CA ALA A 183 8.01 2.21 13.17
C ALA A 183 7.41 3.42 12.43
N ALA A 184 6.14 3.73 12.65
CA ALA A 184 5.49 4.91 12.06
C ALA A 184 6.16 6.21 12.47
N GLU A 185 6.48 6.36 13.77
CA GLU A 185 7.16 7.55 14.27
C GLU A 185 8.57 7.71 13.68
N GLN A 186 9.26 6.62 13.45
CA GLN A 186 10.58 6.67 12.82
C GLN A 186 10.49 7.02 11.34
N MET A 187 9.53 6.43 10.60
CA MET A 187 9.24 6.84 9.21
C MET A 187 8.94 8.34 9.12
N LEU A 188 8.08 8.86 10.00
CA LEU A 188 7.76 10.29 10.03
C LEU A 188 8.97 11.16 10.37
N ARG A 189 9.86 10.74 11.25
CA ARG A 189 11.11 11.48 11.53
C ARG A 189 12.01 11.56 10.31
N ASP A 190 12.21 10.43 9.62
CA ASP A 190 13.06 10.39 8.43
C ASP A 190 12.45 11.22 7.31
N LEU A 191 11.16 11.08 7.04
CA LEU A 191 10.42 11.90 6.07
C LEU A 191 10.43 13.40 6.41
N SER A 192 10.53 13.77 7.69
CA SER A 192 10.60 15.17 8.14
C SER A 192 12.03 15.73 8.14
N SER A 193 13.04 14.92 7.79
CA SER A 193 14.42 15.36 7.70
C SER A 193 14.69 16.19 6.43
N ASP A 194 15.80 16.92 6.42
CA ASP A 194 16.21 17.71 5.25
C ASP A 194 16.52 16.86 4.01
N ARG A 195 16.73 15.54 4.18
CA ARG A 195 16.88 14.60 3.08
C ARG A 195 15.61 14.51 2.25
N TYR A 196 14.44 14.43 2.90
CA TYR A 196 13.16 14.17 2.25
C TYR A 196 12.29 15.41 2.08
N GLN A 197 12.49 16.45 2.88
CA GLN A 197 11.70 17.66 2.76
C GLN A 197 12.09 18.48 1.53
N SER A 198 11.10 18.86 0.74
CA SER A 198 11.31 19.68 -0.45
C SER A 198 11.80 21.09 -0.13
N ARG A 199 11.29 21.71 0.94
CA ARG A 199 11.58 23.10 1.29
C ARG A 199 11.34 24.02 0.09
N ASP A 200 12.42 24.73 -0.34
CA ASP A 200 12.37 25.68 -1.46
C ASP A 200 12.67 25.05 -2.83
N LYS A 201 12.86 23.72 -2.90
CA LYS A 201 13.25 23.04 -4.15
C LYS A 201 12.07 22.92 -5.15
N ASN A 202 10.86 22.70 -4.64
CA ASN A 202 9.63 22.67 -5.45
C ASN A 202 8.40 22.92 -4.56
N VAL A 203 7.19 22.85 -5.15
CA VAL A 203 5.91 23.14 -4.46
C VAL A 203 5.37 21.95 -3.63
N ALA A 204 5.94 20.77 -3.76
CA ALA A 204 5.56 19.59 -2.99
C ALA A 204 6.17 19.63 -1.57
N PHE A 205 5.65 18.83 -0.65
CA PHE A 205 6.28 18.67 0.67
C PHE A 205 7.47 17.73 0.62
N LEU A 206 7.39 16.65 -0.14
CA LEU A 206 8.37 15.57 -0.13
C LEU A 206 9.08 15.37 -1.47
N LEU A 207 10.33 14.92 -1.37
CA LEU A 207 11.20 14.46 -2.43
C LEU A 207 11.29 12.92 -2.41
N HIS A 208 12.01 12.38 -3.38
CA HIS A 208 12.50 10.99 -3.41
C HIS A 208 11.40 9.93 -3.40
N SER A 209 10.35 10.13 -4.19
CA SER A 209 9.38 9.08 -4.52
C SER A 209 9.68 8.47 -5.90
N THR A 210 9.25 7.23 -6.11
CA THR A 210 9.38 6.55 -7.41
C THR A 210 8.01 6.05 -7.88
N GLY A 211 7.45 6.71 -8.89
CA GLY A 211 6.12 6.41 -9.44
C GLY A 211 6.12 5.17 -10.32
N HIS A 212 6.86 5.19 -11.43
CA HIS A 212 6.87 4.07 -12.38
C HIS A 212 8.27 3.80 -12.94
N HIS A 213 9.10 3.12 -12.16
CA HIS A 213 10.48 2.81 -12.51
C HIS A 213 10.63 2.04 -13.84
N PRO A 214 9.86 0.95 -14.12
CA PRO A 214 9.99 0.23 -15.38
C PRO A 214 9.69 1.06 -16.64
N ALA A 215 8.84 2.09 -16.52
CA ALA A 215 8.56 3.02 -17.61
C ALA A 215 9.58 4.17 -17.71
N GLY A 216 10.55 4.23 -16.80
CA GLY A 216 11.53 5.33 -16.75
C GLY A 216 10.92 6.68 -16.38
N SER A 217 9.74 6.68 -15.72
CA SER A 217 9.02 7.89 -15.35
C SER A 217 8.87 8.04 -13.84
N GLU A 218 8.85 9.29 -13.37
CA GLU A 218 8.68 9.64 -11.95
C GLU A 218 9.69 8.91 -11.05
N ILE A 219 10.95 8.80 -11.48
CA ILE A 219 12.05 8.24 -10.68
C ILE A 219 12.69 9.37 -9.90
N ASP A 220 12.82 9.21 -8.59
CA ASP A 220 13.35 10.24 -7.69
C ASP A 220 12.58 11.57 -7.81
N ALA A 221 11.27 11.50 -7.79
CA ALA A 221 10.34 12.60 -8.03
C ALA A 221 9.52 12.95 -6.79
N SER A 222 8.91 14.14 -6.80
CA SER A 222 7.84 14.50 -5.89
C SER A 222 6.50 14.02 -6.45
N ILE A 223 5.69 13.36 -5.64
CA ILE A 223 4.42 12.76 -6.07
C ILE A 223 3.31 13.18 -5.11
N ILE A 224 2.17 13.61 -5.65
CA ILE A 224 1.07 14.20 -4.87
C ILE A 224 0.53 13.29 -3.76
N TYR A 225 0.45 11.98 -3.99
CA TYR A 225 -0.03 11.06 -2.97
C TYR A 225 0.99 10.82 -1.84
N ALA A 226 2.30 11.08 -2.06
CA ALA A 226 3.25 11.15 -0.96
C ALA A 226 2.89 12.27 0.01
N ASP A 227 2.60 13.46 -0.51
CA ASP A 227 2.18 14.62 0.27
C ASP A 227 0.87 14.37 1.01
N TYR A 228 -0.12 13.76 0.32
CA TYR A 228 -1.40 13.42 0.93
C TYR A 228 -1.23 12.50 2.15
N TYR A 229 -0.55 11.36 1.98
CA TYR A 229 -0.39 10.39 3.07
C TYR A 229 0.57 10.86 4.15
N TYR A 230 1.53 11.72 3.82
CA TYR A 230 2.37 12.37 4.82
C TYR A 230 1.55 13.25 5.75
N ILE A 231 0.69 14.12 5.19
CA ILE A 231 -0.21 14.97 5.98
C ILE A 231 -1.20 14.12 6.77
N GLU A 232 -1.79 13.08 6.18
CA GLU A 232 -2.69 12.17 6.89
C GLU A 232 -2.00 11.52 8.09
N ALA A 233 -0.78 11.01 7.91
CA ALA A 233 0.00 10.41 8.99
C ALA A 233 0.31 11.43 10.11
N LEU A 234 0.70 12.65 9.77
CA LEU A 234 0.91 13.72 10.75
C LEU A 234 -0.38 14.05 11.53
N LEU A 235 -1.52 14.12 10.86
CA LEU A 235 -2.82 14.36 11.50
C LEU A 235 -3.21 13.21 12.43
N ARG A 236 -3.04 11.97 11.99
CA ARG A 236 -3.26 10.77 12.83
C ARG A 236 -2.34 10.81 14.05
N ARG A 237 -1.06 11.11 13.87
CA ARG A 237 -0.10 11.21 14.98
C ARG A 237 -0.47 12.31 15.97
N ARG A 238 -0.88 13.48 15.47
CA ARG A 238 -1.33 14.60 16.30
C ARG A 238 -2.55 14.25 17.16
N SER A 239 -3.51 13.53 16.59
CA SER A 239 -4.73 13.12 17.32
C SER A 239 -4.48 12.11 18.45
N MET A 240 -3.30 11.48 18.47
CA MET A 240 -2.88 10.54 19.52
C MET A 240 -2.17 11.22 20.70
N THR A 241 -1.81 12.48 20.55
CA THR A 241 -1.21 13.27 21.63
C THR A 241 -2.35 13.89 22.46
N PRO A 242 -2.38 13.67 23.80
CA PRO A 242 -3.40 14.23 24.66
C PRO A 242 -3.41 15.74 24.69
#